data_08fcbb5e618d57c46e0cb5123543fe3b
#
_entry.id   08fcbb5e618d57c46e0cb5123543fe3b
#
_cell.length_a   1.000
_cell.length_b   1.000
_cell.length_c   1.000
_cell.angle_alpha   90.00
_cell.angle_beta   90.00
_cell.angle_gamma   90.00
#
_symmetry.space_group_name_H-M   'P 1'
#
loop_
_entity.id
_entity.type
_entity.pdbx_description
1 polymer ?
#
loop_
_entity_poly.entity_id
_entity_poly.type
_entity_poly.pdbx_seq_one_letter_code
_entity_poly.pdbx_strand_id
1 'polypeptide(L)'
;SAFSMLSPFNLLLYLVPRNLILESISILTAVKMVFMSVAMYALLNHKFPKLLYPVKTAFAVMYSLCGYVILYGSCFTPWMDIVALFPLLMLALDRLLTTGKKLFYIFMVALSFIINYYLSAMALIYVFLVSGVYILLLCERKEWKKHAWNLGIGTVAGMGLSCFVLIPVFMQLSGSQRGNAGGSIVS
;
A
#
# COMPACT_ATOMS: atom_id res chain seq x y z
N SER A 1 16.34 -9.32 -0.07
CA SER A 1 16.57 -7.86 -0.16
C SER A 1 16.30 -7.24 1.20
N ALA A 2 17.18 -6.36 1.69
CA ALA A 2 17.11 -5.74 3.01
C ALA A 2 15.82 -4.92 3.25
N PHE A 3 15.14 -4.51 2.19
CA PHE A 3 13.93 -3.66 2.25
C PHE A 3 12.65 -4.38 2.68
N SER A 4 12.57 -5.70 2.47
CA SER A 4 11.42 -6.48 2.95
C SER A 4 11.39 -6.65 4.48
N MET A 5 12.49 -6.28 5.16
CA MET A 5 12.60 -6.39 6.61
C MET A 5 11.95 -5.22 7.37
N LEU A 6 11.68 -4.09 6.71
CA LEU A 6 11.06 -2.91 7.31
C LEU A 6 9.53 -3.01 7.41
N SER A 7 8.93 -4.10 6.94
CA SER A 7 7.50 -4.34 7.12
C SER A 7 7.16 -4.52 8.61
N PRO A 8 6.13 -3.83 9.14
CA PRO A 8 5.70 -3.99 10.52
C PRO A 8 5.30 -5.44 10.85
N PHE A 9 4.82 -6.20 9.87
CA PHE A 9 4.50 -7.61 10.03
C PHE A 9 5.74 -8.48 10.13
N ASN A 10 6.80 -8.18 9.38
CA ASN A 10 8.04 -8.95 9.40
C ASN A 10 8.86 -8.68 10.68
N LEU A 11 8.66 -7.53 11.34
CA LEU A 11 9.26 -7.27 12.65
C LEU A 11 8.80 -8.28 13.71
N LEU A 12 7.61 -8.84 13.58
CA LEU A 12 7.13 -9.90 14.48
C LEU A 12 7.97 -11.18 14.37
N LEU A 13 8.59 -11.46 13.20
CA LEU A 13 9.44 -12.62 13.02
C LEU A 13 10.76 -12.53 13.82
N TYR A 14 11.22 -11.33 14.17
CA TYR A 14 12.41 -11.18 15.02
C TYR A 14 12.18 -11.65 16.45
N LEU A 15 10.94 -11.72 16.90
CA LEU A 15 10.58 -12.21 18.24
C LEU A 15 10.53 -13.74 18.32
N VAL A 16 10.61 -14.43 17.17
CA VAL A 16 10.43 -15.88 17.08
C VAL A 16 11.78 -16.59 17.04
N PRO A 17 11.98 -17.65 17.85
CA PRO A 17 13.19 -18.46 17.81
C PRO A 17 13.37 -19.17 16.46
N ARG A 18 14.63 -19.33 16.03
CA ARG A 18 15.00 -19.85 14.70
C ARG A 18 14.39 -21.20 14.34
N ASN A 19 14.10 -22.03 15.32
CA ASN A 19 13.56 -23.38 15.12
C ASN A 19 12.10 -23.39 14.65
N LEU A 20 11.37 -22.28 14.85
CA LEU A 20 9.92 -22.17 14.53
C LEU A 20 9.64 -21.21 13.36
N ILE A 21 10.66 -20.81 12.61
CA ILE A 21 10.52 -19.79 11.54
C ILE A 21 9.51 -20.23 10.46
N LEU A 22 9.55 -21.51 10.03
CA LEU A 22 8.64 -22.01 8.99
C LEU A 22 7.18 -21.98 9.42
N GLU A 23 6.90 -22.41 10.65
CA GLU A 23 5.54 -22.36 11.22
C GLU A 23 5.08 -20.91 11.42
N SER A 24 6.00 -20.03 11.84
CA SER A 24 5.73 -18.62 12.04
C SER A 24 5.40 -17.87 10.75
N ILE A 25 5.94 -18.26 9.60
CA ILE A 25 5.59 -17.69 8.30
C ILE A 25 4.11 -17.98 7.98
N SER A 26 3.63 -19.18 8.25
CA SER A 26 2.22 -19.55 8.05
C SER A 26 1.29 -18.76 8.96
N ILE A 27 1.65 -18.61 10.23
CA ILE A 27 0.90 -17.79 11.20
C ILE A 27 0.90 -16.32 10.77
N LEU A 28 2.05 -15.80 10.34
CA LEU A 28 2.17 -14.42 9.87
C LEU A 28 1.27 -14.17 8.65
N THR A 29 1.22 -15.12 7.72
CA THR A 29 0.34 -15.04 6.54
C THR A 29 -1.13 -15.00 6.97
N ALA A 30 -1.53 -15.85 7.93
CA ALA A 30 -2.88 -15.81 8.49
C ALA A 30 -3.20 -14.48 9.16
N VAL A 31 -2.28 -13.92 9.94
CA VAL A 31 -2.44 -12.58 10.56
C VAL A 31 -2.61 -11.49 9.49
N LYS A 32 -1.83 -11.54 8.40
CA LYS A 32 -1.99 -10.60 7.27
C LYS A 32 -3.36 -10.73 6.61
N MET A 33 -3.87 -11.95 6.41
CA MET A 33 -5.21 -12.18 5.85
C MET A 33 -6.32 -11.60 6.75
N VAL A 34 -6.21 -11.80 8.06
CA VAL A 34 -7.15 -11.19 9.03
C VAL A 34 -7.08 -9.67 8.95
N PHE A 35 -5.88 -9.10 8.91
CA PHE A 35 -5.69 -7.66 8.78
C PHE A 35 -6.30 -7.12 7.46
N MET A 36 -6.13 -7.83 6.34
CA MET A 36 -6.77 -7.49 5.05
C MET A 36 -8.29 -7.43 5.16
N SER A 37 -8.90 -8.44 5.81
CA SER A 37 -10.35 -8.48 6.03
C SER A 37 -10.81 -7.30 6.87
N VAL A 38 -10.13 -6.99 7.97
CA VAL A 38 -10.47 -5.87 8.85
C VAL A 38 -10.32 -4.53 8.13
N ALA A 39 -9.24 -4.34 7.37
CA ALA A 39 -9.00 -3.13 6.59
C ALA A 39 -10.08 -2.91 5.51
N MET A 40 -10.46 -3.98 4.81
CA MET A 40 -11.53 -3.92 3.80
C MET A 40 -12.90 -3.68 4.43
N TYR A 41 -13.18 -4.30 5.56
CA TYR A 41 -14.41 -4.04 6.32
C TYR A 41 -14.50 -2.58 6.76
N ALA A 42 -13.40 -2.00 7.26
CA ALA A 42 -13.35 -0.58 7.65
C ALA A 42 -13.64 0.35 6.48
N LEU A 43 -13.08 0.07 5.29
CA LEU A 43 -13.36 0.81 4.07
C LEU A 43 -14.84 0.72 3.68
N LEU A 44 -15.40 -0.49 3.65
CA LEU A 44 -16.81 -0.71 3.29
C LEU A 44 -17.77 -0.05 4.29
N ASN A 45 -17.44 -0.12 5.56
CA ASN A 45 -18.25 0.51 6.60
C ASN A 45 -18.27 2.04 6.50
N HIS A 46 -17.14 2.62 6.10
CA HIS A 46 -17.05 4.07 5.86
C HIS A 46 -17.79 4.50 4.59
N LYS A 47 -17.61 3.76 3.50
CA LYS A 47 -18.15 4.12 2.18
C LYS A 47 -19.64 3.80 2.04
N PHE A 48 -20.07 2.69 2.62
CA PHE A 48 -21.44 2.16 2.52
C PHE A 48 -22.04 1.89 3.90
N PRO A 49 -22.37 2.94 4.69
CA PRO A 49 -22.88 2.76 6.04
C PRO A 49 -24.21 2.00 6.07
N LYS A 50 -25.04 2.16 5.05
CA LYS A 50 -26.38 1.54 4.95
C LYS A 50 -26.36 0.07 4.52
N LEU A 51 -25.22 -0.46 4.11
CA LEU A 51 -25.11 -1.86 3.70
C LEU A 51 -25.22 -2.78 4.91
N LEU A 52 -25.89 -3.94 4.77
CA LEU A 52 -26.06 -4.94 5.83
C LEU A 52 -24.69 -5.48 6.32
N TYR A 53 -24.56 -5.69 7.63
CA TYR A 53 -23.33 -6.22 8.24
C TYR A 53 -22.84 -7.53 7.61
N PRO A 54 -23.67 -8.57 7.38
CA PRO A 54 -23.18 -9.82 6.78
C PRO A 54 -22.63 -9.64 5.38
N VAL A 55 -23.20 -8.72 4.60
CA VAL A 55 -22.70 -8.43 3.24
C VAL A 55 -21.32 -7.76 3.28
N LYS A 56 -21.13 -6.78 4.17
CA LYS A 56 -19.80 -6.14 4.36
C LYS A 56 -18.75 -7.17 4.78
N THR A 57 -19.11 -8.07 5.72
CA THR A 57 -18.21 -9.12 6.19
C THR A 57 -17.88 -10.11 5.08
N ALA A 58 -18.87 -10.53 4.29
CA ALA A 58 -18.64 -11.43 3.16
C ALA A 58 -17.65 -10.83 2.14
N PHE A 59 -17.85 -9.58 1.72
CA PHE A 59 -16.91 -8.91 0.81
C PHE A 59 -15.51 -8.74 1.42
N ALA A 60 -15.41 -8.43 2.71
CA ALA A 60 -14.14 -8.31 3.40
C ALA A 60 -13.38 -9.64 3.44
N VAL A 61 -14.06 -10.75 3.70
CA VAL A 61 -13.47 -12.09 3.67
C VAL A 61 -13.09 -12.50 2.25
N MET A 62 -13.95 -12.25 1.25
CA MET A 62 -13.63 -12.52 -0.15
C MET A 62 -12.37 -11.77 -0.62
N TYR A 63 -12.17 -10.54 -0.15
CA TYR A 63 -10.95 -9.78 -0.47
C TYR A 63 -9.69 -10.45 0.08
N SER A 64 -9.72 -10.92 1.34
CA SER A 64 -8.56 -11.59 1.95
C SER A 64 -8.29 -12.98 1.40
N LEU A 65 -9.30 -13.64 0.84
CA LEU A 65 -9.21 -14.97 0.21
C LEU A 65 -9.12 -14.87 -1.32
N CYS A 66 -8.77 -13.71 -1.87
CA CYS A 66 -8.64 -13.58 -3.33
C CYS A 66 -7.52 -14.48 -3.86
N GLY A 67 -7.65 -14.93 -5.11
CA GLY A 67 -6.71 -15.87 -5.74
C GLY A 67 -5.26 -15.43 -5.69
N TYR A 68 -5.00 -14.11 -5.74
CA TYR A 68 -3.66 -13.55 -5.58
C TYR A 68 -3.05 -13.88 -4.21
N VAL A 69 -3.82 -13.69 -3.12
CA VAL A 69 -3.36 -13.97 -1.76
C VAL A 69 -3.09 -15.45 -1.56
N ILE A 70 -3.95 -16.32 -2.09
CA ILE A 70 -3.80 -17.78 -1.98
C ILE A 70 -2.56 -18.26 -2.75
N LEU A 71 -2.35 -17.79 -3.98
CA LEU A 71 -1.25 -18.24 -4.84
C LEU A 71 0.11 -17.69 -4.40
N TYR A 72 0.17 -16.41 -4.01
CA TYR A 72 1.44 -15.74 -3.73
C TYR A 72 1.73 -15.56 -2.25
N GLY A 73 0.79 -15.87 -1.36
CA GLY A 73 0.92 -15.67 0.08
C GLY A 73 2.09 -16.44 0.70
N SER A 74 2.38 -17.64 0.21
CA SER A 74 3.50 -18.46 0.68
C SER A 74 4.84 -18.09 0.02
N CYS A 75 4.83 -17.59 -1.23
CA CYS A 75 6.04 -17.34 -2.01
C CYS A 75 6.55 -15.90 -1.92
N PHE A 76 5.64 -14.92 -1.90
CA PHE A 76 5.95 -13.48 -1.96
C PHE A 76 5.33 -12.70 -0.80
N THR A 77 5.66 -13.12 0.42
CA THR A 77 5.17 -12.52 1.67
C THR A 77 5.26 -10.98 1.73
N PRO A 78 6.35 -10.31 1.23
CA PRO A 78 6.43 -8.84 1.25
C PRO A 78 5.43 -8.12 0.33
N TRP A 79 4.92 -8.80 -0.69
CA TRP A 79 3.94 -8.20 -1.60
C TRP A 79 2.55 -8.14 -0.98
N MET A 80 2.24 -9.08 -0.09
CA MET A 80 0.97 -9.10 0.65
C MET A 80 0.78 -7.88 1.54
N ASP A 81 1.87 -7.27 2.01
CA ASP A 81 1.79 -6.12 2.91
C ASP A 81 1.13 -4.91 2.24
N ILE A 82 1.44 -4.67 0.96
CA ILE A 82 0.79 -3.59 0.20
C ILE A 82 -0.67 -3.91 -0.10
N VAL A 83 -0.99 -5.18 -0.41
CA VAL A 83 -2.38 -5.61 -0.60
C VAL A 83 -3.18 -5.42 0.70
N ALA A 84 -2.55 -5.69 1.85
CA ALA A 84 -3.17 -5.48 3.16
C ALA A 84 -3.42 -3.99 3.48
N LEU A 85 -2.50 -3.11 3.09
CA LEU A 85 -2.61 -1.66 3.31
C LEU A 85 -3.51 -0.96 2.28
N PHE A 86 -3.73 -1.56 1.12
CA PHE A 86 -4.45 -0.93 0.01
C PHE A 86 -5.86 -0.44 0.40
N PRO A 87 -6.71 -1.20 1.11
CA PRO A 87 -8.02 -0.71 1.55
C PRO A 87 -7.91 0.49 2.50
N LEU A 88 -6.88 0.53 3.37
CA LEU A 88 -6.65 1.67 4.25
C LEU A 88 -6.15 2.89 3.48
N LEU A 89 -5.36 2.71 2.44
CA LEU A 89 -4.93 3.78 1.53
C LEU A 89 -6.15 4.37 0.79
N MET A 90 -7.08 3.52 0.33
CA MET A 90 -8.34 3.97 -0.27
C MET A 90 -9.24 4.70 0.73
N LEU A 91 -9.30 4.23 1.97
CA LEU A 91 -10.02 4.91 3.05
C LEU A 91 -9.39 6.28 3.35
N ALA A 92 -8.07 6.36 3.36
CA ALA A 92 -7.35 7.61 3.57
C ALA A 92 -7.59 8.61 2.43
N LEU A 93 -7.60 8.13 1.17
CA LEU A 93 -7.97 8.92 0.00
C LEU A 93 -9.40 9.46 0.10
N ASP A 94 -10.37 8.60 0.42
CA ASP A 94 -11.76 9.02 0.56
C ASP A 94 -11.93 10.10 1.65
N ARG A 95 -11.27 9.96 2.78
CA ARG A 95 -11.24 10.97 3.84
C ARG A 95 -10.55 12.27 3.41
N LEU A 96 -9.51 12.19 2.59
CA LEU A 96 -8.85 13.37 2.04
C LEU A 96 -9.80 14.15 1.12
N LEU A 97 -10.51 13.44 0.23
CA LEU A 97 -11.41 14.05 -0.74
C LEU A 97 -12.69 14.58 -0.10
N THR A 98 -13.24 13.90 0.91
CA THR A 98 -14.49 14.29 1.57
C THR A 98 -14.30 15.29 2.72
N THR A 99 -13.29 15.10 3.56
CA THR A 99 -13.10 15.88 4.79
C THR A 99 -11.90 16.85 4.70
N GLY A 100 -11.04 16.69 3.69
CA GLY A 100 -9.79 17.47 3.55
C GLY A 100 -8.69 17.14 4.55
N LYS A 101 -8.86 16.08 5.38
CA LYS A 101 -7.86 15.65 6.38
C LYS A 101 -6.69 14.95 5.70
N LYS A 102 -5.54 15.61 5.64
CA LYS A 102 -4.33 15.15 4.92
C LYS A 102 -3.47 14.17 5.71
N LEU A 103 -3.42 14.28 7.04
CA LEU A 103 -2.47 13.56 7.88
C LEU A 103 -2.56 12.04 7.71
N PHE A 104 -3.77 11.49 7.70
CA PHE A 104 -3.97 10.05 7.54
C PHE A 104 -3.52 9.55 6.16
N TYR A 105 -3.78 10.35 5.11
CA TYR A 105 -3.34 10.03 3.76
C TYR A 105 -1.80 10.09 3.64
N ILE A 106 -1.17 11.13 4.16
CA ILE A 106 0.30 11.29 4.19
C ILE A 106 0.95 10.11 4.89
N PHE A 107 0.41 9.71 6.06
CA PHE A 107 0.91 8.57 6.82
C PHE A 107 0.79 7.25 6.04
N MET A 108 -0.36 6.99 5.40
CA MET A 108 -0.57 5.77 4.62
C MET A 108 0.31 5.70 3.39
N VAL A 109 0.52 6.81 2.68
CA VAL A 109 1.45 6.89 1.54
C VAL A 109 2.88 6.63 2.02
N ALA A 110 3.34 7.30 3.08
CA ALA A 110 4.67 7.10 3.63
C ALA A 110 4.91 5.64 4.05
N LEU A 111 3.97 5.06 4.79
CA LEU A 111 4.04 3.66 5.23
C LEU A 111 4.12 2.68 4.06
N SER A 112 3.32 2.91 3.01
CA SER A 112 3.34 2.08 1.81
C SER A 112 4.72 2.10 1.13
N PHE A 113 5.33 3.28 0.96
CA PHE A 113 6.65 3.41 0.35
C PHE A 113 7.78 2.81 1.20
N ILE A 114 7.69 2.89 2.53
CA ILE A 114 8.64 2.26 3.44
C ILE A 114 8.62 0.73 3.28
N ILE A 115 7.44 0.13 3.11
CA ILE A 115 7.27 -1.31 3.00
C ILE A 115 7.73 -1.83 1.63
N ASN A 116 7.24 -1.22 0.55
CA ASN A 116 7.58 -1.65 -0.80
C ASN A 116 7.39 -0.50 -1.80
N TYR A 117 8.49 0.12 -2.21
CA TYR A 117 8.48 1.26 -3.13
C TYR A 117 7.83 0.96 -4.49
N TYR A 118 8.08 -0.24 -5.04
CA TYR A 118 7.62 -0.61 -6.38
C TYR A 118 6.09 -0.77 -6.44
N LEU A 119 5.53 -1.59 -5.54
CA LEU A 119 4.09 -1.79 -5.49
C LEU A 119 3.35 -0.53 -5.02
N SER A 120 3.98 0.28 -4.17
CA SER A 120 3.40 1.56 -3.75
C SER A 120 3.32 2.56 -4.89
N ALA A 121 4.30 2.59 -5.79
CA ALA A 121 4.22 3.40 -7.01
C ALA A 121 3.03 2.98 -7.88
N MET A 122 2.80 1.67 -8.08
CA MET A 122 1.63 1.16 -8.79
C MET A 122 0.31 1.52 -8.09
N ALA A 123 0.27 1.36 -6.75
CA ALA A 123 -0.89 1.75 -5.95
C ALA A 123 -1.19 3.26 -6.07
N LEU A 124 -0.16 4.12 -6.12
CA LEU A 124 -0.35 5.55 -6.33
C LEU A 124 -0.92 5.88 -7.71
N ILE A 125 -0.49 5.20 -8.77
CA ILE A 125 -1.09 5.39 -10.10
C ILE A 125 -2.60 5.11 -10.03
N TYR A 126 -2.99 4.03 -9.35
CA TYR A 126 -4.40 3.71 -9.15
C TYR A 126 -5.12 4.79 -8.31
N VAL A 127 -4.49 5.29 -7.24
CA VAL A 127 -5.02 6.39 -6.42
C VAL A 127 -5.27 7.64 -7.28
N PHE A 128 -4.33 8.00 -8.15
CA PHE A 128 -4.50 9.14 -9.05
C PHE A 128 -5.63 8.93 -10.06
N LEU A 129 -5.76 7.74 -10.62
CA LEU A 129 -6.87 7.43 -11.53
C LEU A 129 -8.22 7.54 -10.82
N VAL A 130 -8.37 6.91 -9.65
CA VAL A 130 -9.61 6.96 -8.87
C VAL A 130 -9.94 8.38 -8.42
N SER A 131 -8.95 9.14 -7.94
CA SER A 131 -9.16 10.53 -7.54
C SER A 131 -9.51 11.43 -8.71
N GLY A 132 -8.90 11.20 -9.88
CA GLY A 132 -9.26 11.91 -11.12
C GLY A 132 -10.71 11.68 -11.51
N VAL A 133 -11.17 10.43 -11.53
CA VAL A 133 -12.57 10.09 -11.80
C VAL A 133 -13.50 10.71 -10.75
N TYR A 134 -13.12 10.64 -9.47
CA TYR A 134 -13.92 11.25 -8.40
C TYR A 134 -14.06 12.77 -8.58
N ILE A 135 -12.96 13.47 -8.84
CA ILE A 135 -12.94 14.93 -9.04
C ILE A 135 -13.76 15.30 -10.27
N LEU A 136 -13.64 14.57 -11.37
CA LEU A 136 -14.34 14.88 -12.63
C LEU A 136 -15.85 14.65 -12.54
N LEU A 137 -16.29 13.60 -11.84
CA LEU A 137 -17.69 13.18 -11.83
C LEU A 137 -18.49 13.72 -10.63
N LEU A 138 -17.84 13.94 -9.49
CA LEU A 138 -18.55 14.22 -8.23
C LEU A 138 -18.27 15.61 -7.65
N CYS A 139 -17.20 16.30 -8.10
CA CYS A 139 -16.84 17.61 -7.58
C CYS A 139 -17.27 18.74 -8.53
N GLU A 140 -17.66 19.88 -7.96
CA GLU A 140 -17.88 21.11 -8.73
C GLU A 140 -16.54 21.64 -9.28
N ARG A 141 -16.58 22.20 -10.50
CA ARG A 141 -15.38 22.73 -11.18
C ARG A 141 -14.57 23.74 -10.35
N LYS A 142 -15.23 24.47 -9.46
CA LYS A 142 -14.57 25.43 -8.56
C LYS A 142 -13.66 24.78 -7.54
N GLU A 143 -13.97 23.54 -7.13
CA GLU A 143 -13.22 22.83 -6.10
C GLU A 143 -12.13 21.89 -6.67
N TRP A 144 -12.10 21.66 -7.98
CA TRP A 144 -11.13 20.78 -8.63
C TRP A 144 -9.68 21.10 -8.28
N LYS A 145 -9.31 22.39 -8.35
CA LYS A 145 -7.96 22.84 -8.01
C LYS A 145 -7.60 22.55 -6.55
N LYS A 146 -8.54 22.74 -5.64
CA LYS A 146 -8.36 22.49 -4.20
C LYS A 146 -8.13 21.00 -3.91
N HIS A 147 -8.95 20.13 -4.49
CA HIS A 147 -8.81 18.67 -4.31
C HIS A 147 -7.52 18.14 -4.96
N ALA A 148 -7.21 18.56 -6.18
CA ALA A 148 -5.98 18.20 -6.87
C ALA A 148 -4.74 18.70 -6.11
N TRP A 149 -4.77 19.92 -5.58
CA TRP A 149 -3.69 20.49 -4.78
C TRP A 149 -3.49 19.74 -3.45
N ASN A 150 -4.57 19.42 -2.76
CA ASN A 150 -4.53 18.64 -1.53
C ASN A 150 -3.97 17.24 -1.74
N LEU A 151 -4.36 16.58 -2.84
CA LEU A 151 -3.85 15.28 -3.25
C LEU A 151 -2.34 15.37 -3.56
N GLY A 152 -1.93 16.36 -4.36
CA GLY A 152 -0.52 16.56 -4.72
C GLY A 152 0.35 16.80 -3.50
N ILE A 153 -0.01 17.75 -2.63
CA ILE A 153 0.72 18.01 -1.38
C ILE A 153 0.77 16.78 -0.49
N GLY A 154 -0.36 16.08 -0.32
CA GLY A 154 -0.42 14.88 0.51
C GLY A 154 0.51 13.78 0.00
N THR A 155 0.55 13.57 -1.33
CA THR A 155 1.43 12.58 -1.95
C THR A 155 2.91 12.97 -1.82
N VAL A 156 3.26 14.22 -2.15
CA VAL A 156 4.64 14.72 -2.05
C VAL A 156 5.13 14.67 -0.60
N ALA A 157 4.30 15.07 0.37
CA ALA A 157 4.65 14.99 1.79
C ALA A 157 4.82 13.53 2.26
N GLY A 158 3.97 12.61 1.82
CA GLY A 158 4.10 11.18 2.12
C GLY A 158 5.37 10.57 1.52
N MET A 159 5.68 10.89 0.27
CA MET A 159 6.96 10.49 -0.37
C MET A 159 8.15 11.13 0.34
N GLY A 160 8.05 12.40 0.73
CA GLY A 160 9.09 13.11 1.47
C GLY A 160 9.42 12.45 2.80
N LEU A 161 8.41 12.01 3.56
CA LEU A 161 8.61 11.27 4.81
C LEU A 161 9.32 9.91 4.59
N SER A 162 9.15 9.28 3.43
CA SER A 162 9.81 8.01 3.09
C SER A 162 11.14 8.20 2.35
N CYS A 163 11.63 9.43 2.13
CA CYS A 163 12.88 9.71 1.43
C CYS A 163 14.10 9.00 2.04
N PHE A 164 14.14 8.82 3.36
CA PHE A 164 15.24 8.09 4.01
C PHE A 164 15.36 6.63 3.55
N VAL A 165 14.27 6.02 3.07
CA VAL A 165 14.28 4.69 2.45
C VAL A 165 14.47 4.78 0.94
N LEU A 166 13.85 5.77 0.29
CA LEU A 166 13.89 5.93 -1.17
C LEU A 166 15.27 6.32 -1.69
N ILE A 167 16.03 7.18 -0.97
CA ILE A 167 17.36 7.62 -1.40
C ILE A 167 18.35 6.45 -1.54
N PRO A 168 18.53 5.55 -0.54
CA PRO A 168 19.41 4.39 -0.70
C PRO A 168 18.98 3.45 -1.82
N VAL A 169 17.66 3.30 -2.02
CA VAL A 169 17.11 2.48 -3.12
C VAL A 169 17.48 3.06 -4.47
N PHE A 170 17.30 4.36 -4.66
CA PHE A 170 17.69 5.04 -5.89
C PHE A 170 19.20 4.95 -6.16
N MET A 171 20.03 5.11 -5.12
CA MET A 171 21.47 4.95 -5.24
C MET A 171 21.86 3.52 -5.64
N GLN A 172 21.21 2.50 -5.08
CA GLN A 172 21.45 1.11 -5.47
C GLN A 172 20.98 0.79 -6.89
N LEU A 173 19.87 1.38 -7.35
CA LEU A 173 19.37 1.20 -8.71
C LEU A 173 20.29 1.89 -9.74
N SER A 174 20.80 3.08 -9.44
CA SER A 174 21.72 3.81 -10.31
C SER A 174 23.11 3.18 -10.34
N GLY A 175 23.57 2.57 -9.24
CA GLY A 175 24.85 1.85 -9.14
C GLY A 175 24.80 0.38 -9.59
N SER A 176 23.61 -0.17 -9.83
CA SER A 176 23.43 -1.52 -10.35
C SER A 176 23.92 -1.61 -11.80
N GLN A 177 24.84 -2.53 -12.09
CA GLN A 177 25.52 -2.73 -13.39
C GLN A 177 24.58 -2.99 -14.59
N ARG A 178 23.27 -2.98 -14.44
CA ARG A 178 22.33 -3.05 -15.57
C ARG A 178 22.38 -1.81 -16.48
N GLY A 179 22.91 -0.68 -15.98
CA GLY A 179 23.19 0.51 -16.81
C GLY A 179 24.49 0.43 -17.62
N ASN A 180 25.44 -0.42 -17.21
CA ASN A 180 26.74 -0.53 -17.84
C ASN A 180 26.88 -1.70 -18.84
N ALA A 181 25.86 -2.55 -18.98
CA ALA A 181 25.87 -3.65 -19.95
C ALA A 181 25.69 -3.20 -21.41
N GLY A 182 25.47 -1.91 -21.67
CA GLY A 182 25.40 -1.33 -23.01
C GLY A 182 26.73 -0.78 -23.55
N GLY A 183 27.78 -0.73 -22.72
CA GLY A 183 29.05 -0.06 -23.08
C GLY A 183 30.23 -0.96 -23.46
N SER A 184 30.14 -2.29 -23.39
CA SER A 184 31.28 -3.20 -23.58
C SER A 184 31.13 -4.19 -24.72
N ILE A 185 30.28 -3.93 -25.69
CA ILE A 185 30.18 -4.76 -26.93
C ILE A 185 30.81 -4.05 -28.17
N VAL A 186 31.50 -2.94 -27.97
CA VAL A 186 32.25 -2.27 -29.06
C VAL A 186 33.67 -2.01 -28.60
N SER A 187 34.51 -3.04 -28.62
CA SER A 187 35.95 -2.95 -28.80
C SER A 187 36.50 -4.30 -29.22
#